data_88431ab6a412937bc5566ad951d68522
#
_entry.id   88431ab6a412937bc5566ad951d68522
#
_cell.length_a   1.000
_cell.length_b   1.000
_cell.length_c   1.000
_cell.angle_alpha   90.00
_cell.angle_beta   90.00
_cell.angle_gamma   90.00
#
_symmetry.space_group_name_H-M   'P 1'
#
loop_
_entity.id
_entity.type
_entity.pdbx_description
1 polymer ?
#
loop_
_entity_poly.entity_id
_entity_poly.type
_entity_poly.pdbx_seq_one_letter_code
_entity_poly.pdbx_strand_id
1 'polypeptide(L)'
;GDIAFAQKFSTMNIVQSATAKSAETHAGRSDFATLGTTIAQDATSQQTALTTLVAPHAIALPTTAPKEDQMLIKRLKALHGPAFDRLYIRYLAREITLMKPVLDAEILASSNTDLVKLAKNTNAKLSAYQEQIQ
;
A
#
# COMPACT_ATOMS: atom_id res chain seq x y z
N GLY A 1 17.47 1.99 7.63
CA GLY A 1 17.04 1.42 8.89
C GLY A 1 15.54 1.52 9.12
N ASP A 2 15.14 1.31 10.35
CA ASP A 2 13.72 1.27 10.73
C ASP A 2 12.99 2.59 10.46
N ILE A 3 13.65 3.73 10.64
CA ILE A 3 13.03 5.04 10.38
C ILE A 3 12.68 5.20 8.92
N ALA A 4 13.62 4.95 8.03
CA ALA A 4 13.40 5.05 6.59
C ALA A 4 12.34 4.04 6.13
N PHE A 5 12.38 2.83 6.66
CA PHE A 5 11.37 1.81 6.38
C PHE A 5 9.98 2.27 6.80
N ALA A 6 9.83 2.76 8.04
CA ALA A 6 8.55 3.23 8.56
C ALA A 6 7.96 4.35 7.70
N GLN A 7 8.79 5.28 7.24
CA GLN A 7 8.34 6.37 6.38
C GLN A 7 7.88 5.88 5.02
N LYS A 8 8.62 4.95 4.38
CA LYS A 8 8.22 4.34 3.10
C LYS A 8 6.95 3.51 3.24
N PHE A 9 6.85 2.74 4.32
CA PHE A 9 5.69 1.92 4.62
C PHE A 9 4.44 2.78 4.80
N SER A 10 4.57 3.89 5.54
CA SER A 10 3.48 4.85 5.74
C SER A 10 3.01 5.46 4.42
N THR A 11 3.94 5.88 3.57
CA THR A 11 3.62 6.41 2.24
C THR A 11 2.87 5.37 1.40
N MET A 12 3.33 4.12 1.39
CA MET A 12 2.64 3.04 0.70
C MET A 12 1.19 2.91 1.17
N ASN A 13 0.96 2.89 2.49
CA ASN A 13 -0.37 2.75 3.04
C ASN A 13 -1.29 3.91 2.65
N ILE A 14 -0.79 5.13 2.66
CA ILE A 14 -1.55 6.32 2.28
C ILE A 14 -2.01 6.21 0.82
N VAL A 15 -1.09 5.89 -0.08
CA VAL A 15 -1.37 5.80 -1.52
C VAL A 15 -2.27 4.61 -1.82
N GLN A 16 -2.00 3.45 -1.23
CA GLN A 16 -2.83 2.26 -1.44
C GLN A 16 -4.25 2.46 -0.92
N SER A 17 -4.42 3.10 0.23
CA SER A 17 -5.74 3.39 0.78
C SER A 17 -6.55 4.28 -0.18
N ALA A 18 -5.94 5.35 -0.68
CA ALA A 18 -6.62 6.30 -1.56
C ALA A 18 -6.98 5.68 -2.91
N THR A 19 -6.03 4.97 -3.54
CA THR A 19 -6.25 4.34 -4.85
C THR A 19 -7.23 3.18 -4.77
N ALA A 20 -7.17 2.39 -3.71
CA ALA A 20 -8.06 1.25 -3.50
C ALA A 20 -9.51 1.70 -3.24
N LYS A 21 -9.71 2.80 -2.51
CA LYS A 21 -11.05 3.39 -2.32
C LYS A 21 -11.66 3.82 -3.65
N SER A 22 -10.87 4.36 -4.56
CA SER A 22 -11.35 4.67 -5.91
C SER A 22 -11.75 3.40 -6.65
N ALA A 23 -11.02 2.30 -6.50
CA ALA A 23 -11.35 1.03 -7.14
C ALA A 23 -12.72 0.51 -6.70
N GLU A 24 -13.11 0.70 -5.44
CA GLU A 24 -14.41 0.24 -4.93
C GLU A 24 -15.58 0.75 -5.78
N THR A 25 -15.51 1.99 -6.27
CA THR A 25 -16.61 2.65 -6.96
C THR A 25 -16.35 2.88 -8.44
N HIS A 26 -15.10 2.83 -8.90
CA HIS A 26 -14.72 3.15 -10.28
C HIS A 26 -14.35 1.94 -11.12
N ALA A 27 -13.98 0.81 -10.51
CA ALA A 27 -13.56 -0.37 -11.24
C ALA A 27 -14.69 -0.89 -12.15
N GLY A 28 -14.30 -1.31 -13.34
CA GLY A 28 -15.22 -1.94 -14.27
C GLY A 28 -15.50 -3.40 -13.91
N ARG A 29 -14.47 -4.13 -13.49
CA ARG A 29 -14.59 -5.51 -13.04
C ARG A 29 -14.94 -5.57 -11.56
N SER A 30 -15.94 -6.39 -11.22
CA SER A 30 -16.38 -6.53 -9.83
C SER A 30 -15.31 -7.14 -8.92
N ASP A 31 -14.47 -8.03 -9.45
CA ASP A 31 -13.35 -8.60 -8.66
C ASP A 31 -12.30 -7.55 -8.32
N PHE A 32 -12.08 -6.55 -9.17
CA PHE A 32 -11.18 -5.43 -8.87
C PHE A 32 -11.79 -4.46 -7.85
N ALA A 33 -13.10 -4.25 -7.90
CA ALA A 33 -13.79 -3.46 -6.87
C ALA A 33 -13.67 -4.13 -5.50
N THR A 34 -13.86 -5.44 -5.44
CA THR A 34 -13.71 -6.23 -4.21
C THR A 34 -12.26 -6.20 -3.70
N LEU A 35 -11.29 -6.32 -4.60
CA LEU A 35 -9.87 -6.20 -4.26
C LEU A 35 -9.58 -4.82 -3.66
N GLY A 36 -10.16 -3.77 -4.23
CA GLY A 36 -10.05 -2.41 -3.69
C GLY A 36 -10.52 -2.32 -2.25
N THR A 37 -11.67 -2.90 -1.92
CA THR A 37 -12.17 -2.95 -0.54
C THR A 37 -11.16 -3.63 0.38
N THR A 38 -10.64 -4.78 -0.03
CA THR A 38 -9.65 -5.53 0.75
C THR A 38 -8.38 -4.73 0.98
N ILE A 39 -7.82 -4.14 -0.08
CA ILE A 39 -6.58 -3.36 0.01
C ILE A 39 -6.77 -2.12 0.89
N ALA A 40 -7.89 -1.42 0.77
CA ALA A 40 -8.17 -0.25 1.61
C ALA A 40 -8.23 -0.62 3.10
N GLN A 41 -8.88 -1.72 3.44
CA GLN A 41 -8.93 -2.22 4.81
C GLN A 41 -7.55 -2.63 5.31
N ASP A 42 -6.79 -3.36 4.51
CA ASP A 42 -5.44 -3.81 4.85
C ASP A 42 -4.50 -2.62 5.07
N ALA A 43 -4.54 -1.61 4.20
CA ALA A 43 -3.71 -0.42 4.31
C ALA A 43 -4.02 0.36 5.60
N THR A 44 -5.29 0.48 5.96
CA THR A 44 -5.72 1.14 7.20
C THR A 44 -5.22 0.37 8.43
N SER A 45 -5.36 -0.95 8.43
CA SER A 45 -4.89 -1.80 9.53
C SER A 45 -3.36 -1.75 9.66
N GLN A 46 -2.64 -1.78 8.55
CA GLN A 46 -1.18 -1.69 8.52
C GLN A 46 -0.70 -0.34 9.05
N GLN A 47 -1.37 0.75 8.69
CA GLN A 47 -1.01 2.08 9.17
C GLN A 47 -1.26 2.22 10.67
N THR A 48 -2.36 1.70 11.17
CA THR A 48 -2.66 1.68 12.61
C THR A 48 -1.59 0.91 13.37
N ALA A 49 -1.23 -0.28 12.90
CA ALA A 49 -0.18 -1.10 13.51
C ALA A 49 1.17 -0.38 13.50
N LEU A 50 1.55 0.23 12.37
CA LEU A 50 2.79 0.98 12.26
C LEU A 50 2.83 2.14 13.24
N THR A 51 1.78 2.95 13.30
CA THR A 51 1.69 4.11 14.18
C THR A 51 1.89 3.68 15.64
N THR A 52 1.28 2.60 16.06
CA THR A 52 1.43 2.06 17.41
C THR A 52 2.87 1.62 17.69
N LEU A 53 3.49 0.94 16.73
CA LEU A 53 4.87 0.43 16.89
C LEU A 53 5.91 1.54 16.96
N VAL A 54 5.74 2.62 16.21
CA VAL A 54 6.75 3.70 16.16
C VAL A 54 6.52 4.80 17.18
N ALA A 55 5.34 4.87 17.80
CA ALA A 55 5.02 5.92 18.77
C ALA A 55 6.06 6.07 19.89
N PRO A 56 6.56 4.96 20.51
CA PRO A 56 7.58 5.08 21.57
C PRO A 56 8.93 5.64 21.08
N HIS A 57 9.18 5.59 19.78
CA HIS A 57 10.45 6.01 19.18
C HIS A 57 10.39 7.42 18.60
N ALA A 58 9.25 8.11 18.74
CA ALA A 58 9.04 9.47 18.25
C ALA A 58 9.41 9.64 16.75
N ILE A 59 9.12 8.65 15.93
CA ILE A 59 9.37 8.69 14.49
C ILE A 59 8.25 9.50 13.81
N ALA A 60 8.64 10.55 13.07
CA ALA A 60 7.68 11.32 12.28
C ALA A 60 7.31 10.57 11.02
N LEU A 61 6.01 10.27 10.86
CA LEU A 61 5.49 9.59 9.68
C LEU A 61 4.87 10.59 8.69
N PRO A 62 5.02 10.36 7.37
CA PRO A 62 4.28 11.14 6.38
C PRO A 62 2.78 11.06 6.62
N THR A 63 2.08 12.17 6.42
CA THR A 63 0.62 12.25 6.55
C THR A 63 -0.07 12.49 5.21
N THR A 64 0.71 12.79 4.17
CA THR A 64 0.21 13.05 2.82
C THR A 64 1.02 12.24 1.82
N ALA A 65 0.39 11.92 0.68
CA ALA A 65 1.07 11.24 -0.42
C ALA A 65 2.07 12.20 -1.09
N PRO A 66 3.18 11.67 -1.65
CA PRO A 66 4.05 12.46 -2.52
C PRO A 66 3.28 13.07 -3.68
N LYS A 67 3.78 14.18 -4.20
CA LYS A 67 3.10 14.93 -5.26
C LYS A 67 2.76 14.08 -6.48
N GLU A 68 3.68 13.22 -6.89
CA GLU A 68 3.48 12.31 -8.03
C GLU A 68 2.31 11.36 -7.78
N ASP A 69 2.21 10.84 -6.56
CA ASP A 69 1.13 9.94 -6.18
C ASP A 69 -0.20 10.69 -6.04
N GLN A 70 -0.18 11.94 -5.61
CA GLN A 70 -1.39 12.78 -5.59
C GLN A 70 -1.95 12.96 -7.01
N MET A 71 -1.07 13.13 -8.00
CA MET A 71 -1.48 13.24 -9.40
C MET A 71 -2.09 11.94 -9.92
N LEU A 72 -1.50 10.81 -9.56
CA LEU A 72 -2.05 9.48 -9.90
C LEU A 72 -3.43 9.28 -9.27
N ILE A 73 -3.57 9.59 -7.99
CA ILE A 73 -4.84 9.47 -7.26
C ILE A 73 -5.93 10.31 -7.97
N LYS A 74 -5.60 11.54 -8.33
CA LYS A 74 -6.51 12.43 -9.04
C LYS A 74 -6.92 11.86 -10.40
N ARG A 75 -5.95 11.31 -11.14
CA ARG A 75 -6.19 10.71 -12.44
C ARG A 75 -7.10 9.48 -12.34
N LEU A 76 -6.87 8.62 -11.35
CA LEU A 76 -7.72 7.46 -11.11
C LEU A 76 -9.16 7.86 -10.78
N LYS A 77 -9.35 8.91 -9.99
CA LYS A 77 -10.69 9.42 -9.65
C LYS A 77 -11.46 9.92 -10.88
N ALA A 78 -10.77 10.31 -11.93
CA ALA A 78 -11.40 10.78 -13.17
C ALA A 78 -11.78 9.65 -14.13
N LEU A 79 -11.35 8.42 -13.87
CA LEU A 79 -11.56 7.27 -14.76
C LEU A 79 -12.59 6.31 -14.17
N HIS A 80 -13.28 5.58 -15.06
CA HIS A 80 -14.25 4.53 -14.70
C HIS A 80 -14.12 3.37 -15.67
N GLY A 81 -14.60 2.19 -15.26
CA GLY A 81 -14.67 1.02 -16.11
C GLY A 81 -13.31 0.51 -16.55
N PRO A 82 -13.20 -0.01 -17.79
CA PRO A 82 -11.94 -0.59 -18.27
C PRO A 82 -10.76 0.36 -18.25
N ALA A 83 -10.97 1.66 -18.46
CA ALA A 83 -9.88 2.65 -18.41
C ALA A 83 -9.33 2.78 -16.99
N PHE A 84 -10.20 2.80 -15.99
CA PHE A 84 -9.79 2.76 -14.59
C PHE A 84 -9.00 1.49 -14.31
N ASP A 85 -9.54 0.35 -14.68
CA ASP A 85 -8.92 -0.95 -14.42
C ASP A 85 -7.51 -1.03 -14.97
N ARG A 86 -7.29 -0.59 -16.22
CA ARG A 86 -5.95 -0.62 -16.84
C ARG A 86 -4.94 0.20 -16.05
N LEU A 87 -5.29 1.41 -15.66
CA LEU A 87 -4.37 2.28 -14.91
C LEU A 87 -4.13 1.75 -13.50
N TYR A 88 -5.19 1.32 -12.82
CA TYR A 88 -5.11 0.81 -11.46
C TYR A 88 -4.23 -0.44 -11.37
N ILE A 89 -4.45 -1.42 -12.26
CA ILE A 89 -3.66 -2.66 -12.28
C ILE A 89 -2.19 -2.36 -12.57
N ARG A 90 -1.90 -1.46 -13.50
CA ARG A 90 -0.52 -1.06 -13.80
C ARG A 90 0.16 -0.43 -12.59
N TYR A 91 -0.54 0.47 -11.90
CA TYR A 91 -0.04 1.08 -10.68
C TYR A 91 0.23 0.02 -9.61
N LEU A 92 -0.76 -0.84 -9.34
CA LEU A 92 -0.66 -1.83 -8.26
C LEU A 92 0.47 -2.82 -8.52
N ALA A 93 0.61 -3.33 -9.75
CA ALA A 93 1.70 -4.23 -10.12
C ALA A 93 3.07 -3.58 -9.90
N ARG A 94 3.22 -2.32 -10.29
CA ARG A 94 4.46 -1.56 -10.09
C ARG A 94 4.76 -1.36 -8.61
N GLU A 95 3.76 -0.96 -7.83
CA GLU A 95 3.91 -0.72 -6.40
C GLU A 95 4.36 -1.98 -5.67
N ILE A 96 3.75 -3.12 -5.99
CA ILE A 96 4.13 -4.41 -5.40
C ILE A 96 5.59 -4.74 -5.74
N THR A 97 5.98 -4.57 -7.00
CA THR A 97 7.37 -4.82 -7.45
C THR A 97 8.38 -3.93 -6.71
N LEU A 98 8.02 -2.68 -6.43
CA LEU A 98 8.90 -1.75 -5.73
C LEU A 98 8.96 -2.02 -4.22
N MET A 99 7.85 -2.40 -3.62
CA MET A 99 7.78 -2.54 -2.16
C MET A 99 8.26 -3.88 -1.63
N LYS A 100 8.12 -4.98 -2.38
CA LYS A 100 8.55 -6.29 -1.90
C LYS A 100 10.03 -6.33 -1.51
N PRO A 101 10.97 -5.77 -2.29
CA PRO A 101 12.38 -5.69 -1.86
C PRO A 101 12.59 -4.84 -0.60
N VAL A 102 11.82 -3.78 -0.42
CA VAL A 102 11.89 -2.93 0.78
C VAL A 102 11.47 -3.73 2.02
N LEU A 103 10.39 -4.50 1.92
CA LEU A 103 9.90 -5.37 2.99
C LEU A 103 10.91 -6.49 3.28
N ASP A 104 11.44 -7.13 2.26
CA ASP A 104 12.45 -8.20 2.40
C ASP A 104 13.69 -7.69 3.12
N ALA A 105 14.17 -6.50 2.75
CA ALA A 105 15.35 -5.89 3.38
C ALA A 105 15.10 -5.60 4.88
N GLU A 106 13.93 -5.11 5.23
CA GLU A 106 13.56 -4.86 6.62
C GLU A 106 13.46 -6.15 7.43
N ILE A 107 12.89 -7.20 6.87
CA ILE A 107 12.78 -8.51 7.50
C ILE A 107 14.16 -9.06 7.86
N LEU A 108 15.14 -8.86 6.98
CA LEU A 108 16.51 -9.35 7.20
C LEU A 108 17.32 -8.49 8.15
N ALA A 109 17.11 -7.17 8.13
CA ALA A 109 18.02 -6.23 8.80
C ALA A 109 17.52 -5.74 10.16
N SER A 110 16.20 -5.66 10.38
CA SER A 110 15.67 -5.09 11.60
C SER A 110 15.80 -6.01 12.81
N SER A 111 16.16 -5.43 13.95
CA SER A 111 16.13 -6.13 15.25
C SER A 111 14.80 -5.95 15.99
N ASN A 112 13.89 -5.14 15.45
CA ASN A 112 12.57 -4.93 16.03
C ASN A 112 11.64 -6.05 15.56
N THR A 113 11.35 -6.99 16.44
CA THR A 113 10.58 -8.21 16.10
C THR A 113 9.15 -7.89 15.64
N ASP A 114 8.52 -6.87 16.23
CA ASP A 114 7.16 -6.48 15.84
C ASP A 114 7.13 -5.84 14.45
N LEU A 115 8.13 -5.04 14.13
CA LEU A 115 8.26 -4.43 12.82
C LEU A 115 8.54 -5.48 11.74
N VAL A 116 9.40 -6.46 12.05
CA VAL A 116 9.66 -7.60 11.16
C VAL A 116 8.38 -8.40 10.90
N LYS A 117 7.59 -8.65 11.94
CA LYS A 117 6.31 -9.36 11.81
C LYS A 117 5.34 -8.60 10.92
N LEU A 118 5.23 -7.28 11.11
CA LEU A 118 4.39 -6.42 10.26
C LEU A 118 4.85 -6.48 8.80
N ALA A 119 6.16 -6.41 8.56
CA ALA A 119 6.72 -6.50 7.21
C ALA A 119 6.43 -7.85 6.55
N LYS A 120 6.55 -8.96 7.29
CA LYS A 120 6.21 -10.30 6.77
C LYS A 120 4.74 -10.43 6.41
N ASN A 121 3.86 -9.95 7.27
CA ASN A 121 2.41 -10.00 7.03
C ASN A 121 2.03 -9.18 5.79
N THR A 122 2.60 -7.99 5.66
CA THR A 122 2.36 -7.12 4.50
C THR A 122 2.89 -7.76 3.22
N ASN A 123 4.09 -8.34 3.26
CA ASN A 123 4.68 -9.02 2.10
C ASN A 123 3.76 -10.15 1.58
N ALA A 124 3.20 -10.94 2.49
CA ALA A 124 2.26 -12.00 2.13
C ALA A 124 0.99 -11.45 1.46
N LYS A 125 0.47 -10.31 1.95
CA LYS A 125 -0.69 -9.65 1.35
C LYS A 125 -0.39 -9.12 -0.04
N LEU A 126 0.76 -8.47 -0.24
CA LEU A 126 1.18 -8.00 -1.56
C LEU A 126 1.28 -9.14 -2.56
N SER A 127 1.80 -10.30 -2.14
CA SER A 127 1.83 -11.49 -2.99
C SER A 127 0.44 -11.97 -3.38
N ALA A 128 -0.51 -11.95 -2.45
CA ALA A 128 -1.90 -12.31 -2.71
C ALA A 128 -2.56 -11.35 -3.71
N TYR A 129 -2.33 -10.05 -3.57
CA TYR A 129 -2.84 -9.07 -4.53
C TYR A 129 -2.27 -9.29 -5.92
N GLN A 130 -0.97 -9.59 -5.99
CA GLN A 130 -0.28 -9.84 -7.26
C GLN A 130 -0.92 -11.02 -8.01
N GLU A 131 -1.27 -12.07 -7.31
CA GLU A 131 -1.96 -13.23 -7.92
C GLU A 131 -3.32 -12.83 -8.51
N GLN A 132 -4.04 -11.93 -7.86
CA GLN A 132 -5.38 -11.53 -8.31
C GLN A 132 -5.37 -10.62 -9.53
N ILE A 133 -4.25 -9.94 -9.80
CA ILE A 133 -4.14 -9.00 -10.93
C ILE A 133 -3.36 -9.56 -12.12
N GLN A 134 -2.88 -10.77 -12.02
CA GLN A 134 -2.19 -11.46 -13.11
C GLN A 134 -3.14 -11.98 -14.19
#